data_428f74810e1cd6b4d837768b58e51950
#
_entry.id   428f74810e1cd6b4d837768b58e51950
#
_cell.length_a   1.000
_cell.length_b   1.000
_cell.length_c   1.000
_cell.angle_alpha   90.00
_cell.angle_beta   90.00
_cell.angle_gamma   90.00
#
_symmetry.space_group_name_H-M   'P 1'
#
loop_
_entity.id
_entity.type
_entity.pdbx_description
1 polymer ?
#
loop_
_entity_poly.entity_id
_entity_poly.type
_entity_poly.pdbx_seq_one_letter_code
_entity_poly.pdbx_strand_id
1 'polypeptide(L)' 'MDRQQWDSQRIQSLRRHLGLTQRKLADELGTRQQTISEWETGMYRPRGASATLLSIIAERAKFEYEAMPKEP' A
#
# COMPACT_ATOMS: atom_id res chain seq x y z
N MET A 1 4.86 -9.10 16.61
CA MET A 1 4.78 -8.47 16.31
C MET A 1 4.42 -8.17 15.27
N ASP A 2 3.94 -7.70 14.86
CA ASP A 2 3.51 -7.53 13.90
C ASP A 2 3.89 -6.59 13.20
N ARG A 3 4.54 -6.55 12.34
CA ARG A 3 4.88 -5.73 11.54
C ARG A 3 3.91 -5.57 10.58
N GLN A 4 3.60 -4.52 10.07
CA GLN A 4 2.74 -4.33 9.01
C GLN A 4 3.25 -4.91 7.82
N GLN A 5 2.59 -5.78 7.17
CA GLN A 5 3.04 -6.35 5.95
C GLN A 5 2.29 -5.74 4.86
N TRP A 6 2.92 -5.13 3.90
CA TRP A 6 2.30 -4.50 2.75
C TRP A 6 2.20 -5.50 1.62
N ASP A 7 1.01 -6.06 1.46
CA ASP A 7 0.77 -7.00 0.36
C ASP A 7 -0.12 -6.31 -0.68
N SER A 8 -0.47 -7.02 -1.72
CA SER A 8 -1.19 -6.43 -2.83
C SER A 8 -2.53 -5.84 -2.42
N GLN A 9 -3.27 -6.53 -1.60
CA GLN A 9 -4.56 -6.04 -1.20
C GLN A 9 -4.47 -4.83 -0.30
N ARG A 10 -3.51 -4.81 0.58
CA ARG A 10 -3.36 -3.69 1.48
C ARG A 10 -2.97 -2.45 0.73
N ILE A 11 -2.11 -2.58 -0.27
CA ILE A 11 -1.70 -1.44 -1.07
C ILE A 11 -2.86 -0.91 -1.88
N GLN A 12 -3.63 -1.78 -2.48
CA GLN A 12 -4.80 -1.34 -3.23
C GLN A 12 -5.78 -0.61 -2.32
N SER A 13 -5.98 -1.12 -1.12
CA SER A 13 -6.89 -0.51 -0.17
C SER A 13 -6.41 0.86 0.25
N LEU A 14 -5.12 0.99 0.50
CA LEU A 14 -4.58 2.29 0.87
C LEU A 14 -4.75 3.27 -0.27
N ARG A 15 -4.45 2.85 -1.48
CA ARG A 15 -4.57 3.73 -2.63
C ARG A 15 -6.00 4.22 -2.79
N ARG A 16 -6.96 3.33 -2.62
CA ARG A 16 -8.35 3.72 -2.73
C ARG A 16 -8.78 4.63 -1.60
N HIS A 17 -8.28 4.36 -0.40
CA HIS A 17 -8.57 5.20 0.74
C HIS A 17 -8.07 6.62 0.48
N LEU A 18 -6.93 6.75 -0.19
CA LEU A 18 -6.38 8.05 -0.49
C LEU A 18 -7.02 8.70 -1.72
N GLY A 19 -7.79 7.93 -2.46
CA GLY A 19 -8.42 8.45 -3.67
C GLY A 19 -7.43 8.70 -4.78
N LEU A 20 -6.35 7.93 -4.84
CA LEU A 20 -5.30 8.15 -5.82
C LEU A 20 -5.28 7.09 -6.90
N THR A 21 -4.80 7.48 -8.07
CA THR A 21 -4.52 6.51 -9.10
C THR A 21 -3.17 5.87 -8.79
N GLN A 22 -2.85 4.81 -9.50
CA GLN A 22 -1.54 4.18 -9.33
C GLN A 22 -0.44 5.18 -9.62
N ARG A 23 -0.63 6.00 -10.65
CA ARG A 23 0.37 6.94 -11.02
C ARG A 23 0.58 8.00 -9.96
N LYS A 24 -0.51 8.47 -9.37
CA LYS A 24 -0.39 9.46 -8.34
C LYS A 24 0.26 8.89 -7.10
N LEU A 25 -0.07 7.67 -6.74
CA LEU A 25 0.58 7.05 -5.60
C LEU A 25 2.06 6.89 -5.87
N ALA A 26 2.41 6.52 -7.10
CA ALA A 26 3.81 6.39 -7.46
C ALA A 26 4.53 7.73 -7.29
N ASP A 27 3.88 8.81 -7.69
CA ASP A 27 4.48 10.13 -7.53
C ASP A 27 4.69 10.45 -6.07
N GLU A 28 3.75 10.09 -5.22
CA GLU A 28 3.87 10.36 -3.80
C GLU A 28 5.03 9.61 -3.18
N LEU A 29 5.29 8.43 -3.69
CA LEU A 29 6.35 7.60 -3.15
C LEU A 29 7.69 7.81 -3.86
N GLY A 30 7.70 8.59 -4.91
CA GLY A 30 8.93 8.78 -5.67
C GLY A 30 9.32 7.57 -6.48
N THR A 31 8.34 6.84 -6.97
CA THR A 31 8.65 5.66 -7.75
C THR A 31 7.83 5.69 -9.03
N ARG A 32 7.77 4.59 -9.76
CA ARG A 32 7.08 4.53 -11.02
C ARG A 32 5.78 3.84 -10.92
N GLN A 33 4.86 4.18 -11.79
CA GLN A 33 3.56 3.53 -11.81
C GLN A 33 3.70 2.02 -11.96
N GLN A 34 4.64 1.59 -12.77
CA GLN A 34 4.83 0.16 -12.95
C GLN A 34 5.16 -0.55 -11.64
N THR A 35 5.91 0.10 -10.79
CA THR A 35 6.24 -0.47 -9.49
C THR A 35 4.97 -0.67 -8.66
N ILE A 36 4.09 0.32 -8.67
CA ILE A 36 2.84 0.20 -7.92
C ILE A 36 2.02 -0.95 -8.50
N SER A 37 1.97 -1.04 -9.81
CA SER A 37 1.23 -2.11 -10.45
C SER A 37 1.77 -3.48 -10.04
N GLU A 38 3.08 -3.62 -9.99
CA GLU A 38 3.69 -4.88 -9.61
C GLU A 38 3.36 -5.24 -8.17
N TRP A 39 3.32 -4.25 -7.30
CA TRP A 39 2.93 -4.51 -5.93
C TRP A 39 1.46 -4.95 -5.85
N GLU A 40 0.61 -4.29 -6.64
CA GLU A 40 -0.82 -4.56 -6.55
C GLU A 40 -1.21 -5.87 -7.20
N THR A 41 -0.37 -6.41 -8.06
CA THR A 41 -0.63 -7.71 -8.64
C THR A 41 0.03 -8.83 -7.84
N GLY A 42 0.83 -8.47 -6.85
CA GLY A 42 1.48 -9.47 -6.04
C GLY A 42 2.80 -9.95 -6.60
N MET A 43 3.25 -9.36 -7.72
CA MET A 43 4.50 -9.79 -8.32
C MET A 43 5.67 -9.48 -7.40
N TYR A 44 5.65 -8.33 -6.76
CA TYR A 44 6.68 -7.96 -5.82
C TYR A 44 6.05 -7.32 -4.60
N ARG A 45 6.76 -7.30 -3.51
CA ARG A 45 6.29 -6.63 -2.31
C ARG A 45 7.19 -5.47 -2.00
N PRO A 46 6.64 -4.38 -1.47
CA PRO A 46 7.49 -3.26 -1.08
C PRO A 46 8.43 -3.68 0.03
N ARG A 47 9.63 -3.15 0.00
CA ARG A 47 10.58 -3.45 1.00
C ARG A 47 11.30 -2.23 1.40
N GLY A 48 11.96 -2.24 2.53
CA GLY A 48 12.82 -1.16 2.97
C GLY A 48 12.11 0.16 3.03
N ALA A 49 12.71 1.16 2.40
CA ALA A 49 12.18 2.51 2.45
C ALA A 49 10.78 2.62 1.91
N SER A 50 10.45 1.82 0.90
CA SER A 50 9.11 1.88 0.32
C SER A 50 8.08 1.44 1.33
N ALA A 51 8.35 0.38 2.05
CA ALA A 51 7.41 -0.10 3.06
C ALA A 51 7.26 0.92 4.17
N THR A 52 8.36 1.55 4.55
CA THR A 52 8.32 2.58 5.58
C THR A 52 7.48 3.77 5.14
N LEU A 53 7.67 4.21 3.90
CA LEU A 53 6.90 5.34 3.39
C LEU A 53 5.43 5.01 3.33
N LEU A 54 5.09 3.81 2.90
CA LEU A 54 3.69 3.41 2.87
C LEU A 54 3.08 3.47 4.26
N SER A 55 3.82 3.03 5.25
CA SER A 55 3.33 3.05 6.63
C SER A 55 3.13 4.47 7.13
N ILE A 56 4.05 5.37 6.78
CA ILE A 56 3.93 6.74 7.19
C ILE A 56 2.72 7.40 6.54
N ILE A 57 2.54 7.16 5.24
CA ILE A 57 1.41 7.73 4.54
C ILE A 57 0.11 7.19 5.11
N ALA A 58 0.07 5.90 5.39
CA ALA A 58 -1.13 5.29 5.95
C ALA A 58 -1.46 5.89 7.30
N GLU A 59 -0.44 6.12 8.10
CA GLU A 59 -0.65 6.67 9.41
C GLU A 59 -1.18 8.09 9.34
N ARG A 60 -0.63 8.88 8.46
CA ARG A 60 -1.09 10.24 8.30
C ARG A 60 -2.49 10.32 7.76
N ALA A 61 -2.89 9.35 6.95
CA ALA A 61 -4.21 9.33 6.38
C ALA A 61 -5.21 8.60 7.27
N LYS A 62 -4.75 8.14 8.42
CA LYS A 62 -5.59 7.40 9.34
C LYS A 62 -6.21 6.19 8.68
N PHE A 63 -5.41 5.51 7.88
CA PHE A 63 -5.85 4.31 7.19
C PHE A 63 -5.66 3.12 8.11
N GLU A 64 -6.74 2.38 8.33
CA GLU A 64 -6.65 1.21 9.13
C GLU A 64 -7.12 0.06 8.32
N TYR A 65 -6.19 -0.78 7.90
CA TYR A 65 -6.54 -1.93 7.09
C TYR A 65 -6.83 -3.08 8.02
N GLU A 66 -8.01 -3.67 7.80
CA GLU A 66 -8.30 -4.79 8.55
C GLU A 66 -8.58 -5.85 7.63
N ALA A 67 -7.84 -6.91 7.63
CA ALA A 67 -8.08 -8.02 6.74
C ALA A 67 -9.45 -8.46 7.10
N MET A 68 -10.31 -8.58 6.14
CA MET A 68 -11.59 -8.93 6.37
C MET A 68 -11.68 -10.22 6.99
N PRO A 69 -12.27 -10.36 8.02
CA PRO A 69 -12.35 -11.64 8.62
C PRO A 69 -13.31 -12.38 7.79
N LYS A 70 -13.12 -13.52 7.74
CA LYS A 70 -13.84 -14.21 6.96
C LYS A 70 -14.97 -14.34 7.60
N GLU A 71 -15.77 -14.08 7.75
CA GLU A 71 -16.78 -14.05 8.32
C GLU A 71 -17.34 -14.75 8.44
N PRO A 72 -17.57 -14.99 8.96
CA PRO A 72 -18.35 -15.79 9.26
C PRO A 72 -19.41 -15.57 9.02
#